data_2b315299aa6a699514f8e43b5cdc22cf
#
_entry.id   2b315299aa6a699514f8e43b5cdc22cf
#
_cell.length_a   1.000
_cell.length_b   1.000
_cell.length_c   1.000
_cell.angle_alpha   90.00
_cell.angle_beta   90.00
_cell.angle_gamma   90.00
#
_symmetry.space_group_name_H-M   'P 1'
#
loop_
_entity.id
_entity.type
_entity.pdbx_description
1 polymer ?
#
loop_
_entity_poly.entity_id
_entity_poly.type
_entity_poly.pdbx_seq_one_letter_code
_entity_poly.pdbx_strand_id
1 'polypeptide(L)'
;MDRMVNDNGIRINKFLSDAGVCSRREADRYIAEGKVMIDGKPAALGSRVYLDSKVTFKGKPVGIAGKKVLIAFNKPKGIVCTTDSRDPDNIIDYINFPVRIYPIGRLDKDSEGLILLTNDGSIVNGILRSRYDHEKEYIVTVNREITK
;
A
#
# COMPACT_ATOMS: atom_id res chain seq x y z
N MET A 1 17.12 4.43 -18.39
CA MET A 1 15.88 4.85 -19.07
C MET A 1 15.07 5.73 -18.14
N ASP A 2 14.87 6.96 -18.54
CA ASP A 2 14.49 8.11 -17.74
C ASP A 2 13.19 7.92 -16.97
N ARG A 3 13.28 7.97 -15.66
CA ARG A 3 12.14 8.35 -14.83
C ARG A 3 11.92 9.83 -15.06
N MET A 4 10.88 10.20 -15.80
CA MET A 4 10.37 11.56 -15.77
C MET A 4 10.06 11.89 -14.31
N VAL A 5 10.99 12.57 -13.67
CA VAL A 5 10.74 13.21 -12.39
C VAL A 5 9.82 14.37 -12.72
N ASN A 6 8.53 14.19 -12.49
CA ASN A 6 7.59 15.29 -12.55
C ASN A 6 8.10 16.39 -11.62
N ASP A 7 8.22 17.59 -12.15
CA ASP A 7 8.62 18.83 -11.48
C ASP A 7 7.73 19.17 -10.24
N ASN A 8 6.72 18.35 -9.99
CA ASN A 8 5.73 18.48 -8.95
C ASN A 8 6.07 17.83 -7.60
N GLY A 9 7.22 17.15 -7.45
CA GLY A 9 7.61 16.46 -6.22
C GLY A 9 6.61 15.38 -5.76
N ILE A 10 7.01 14.55 -4.81
CA ILE A 10 6.18 13.48 -4.22
C ILE A 10 5.69 13.94 -2.82
N ARG A 11 4.43 13.73 -2.48
CA ARG A 11 3.95 14.00 -1.12
C ARG A 11 4.75 13.20 -0.10
N ILE A 12 5.17 13.84 0.99
CA ILE A 12 6.04 13.25 2.02
C ILE A 12 5.47 11.95 2.61
N ASN A 13 4.16 11.87 2.86
CA ASN A 13 3.52 10.65 3.36
C ASN A 13 3.56 9.51 2.34
N LYS A 14 3.43 9.83 1.04
CA LYS A 14 3.60 8.84 -0.04
C LYS A 14 5.07 8.39 -0.11
N PHE A 15 6.02 9.32 -0.04
CA PHE A 15 7.45 9.02 -0.06
C PHE A 15 7.83 8.05 1.06
N LEU A 16 7.40 8.31 2.31
CA LEU A 16 7.66 7.43 3.46
C LEU A 16 7.02 6.04 3.29
N SER A 17 5.84 5.98 2.70
CA SER A 17 5.17 4.72 2.42
C SER A 17 5.87 3.93 1.32
N ASP A 18 6.28 4.58 0.23
CA ASP A 18 7.01 3.97 -0.88
C ASP A 18 8.43 3.53 -0.46
N ALA A 19 9.01 4.22 0.53
CA ALA A 19 10.27 3.85 1.17
C ALA A 19 10.13 2.69 2.19
N GLY A 20 8.93 2.18 2.40
CA GLY A 20 8.68 1.06 3.32
C GLY A 20 8.73 1.41 4.80
N VAL A 21 8.78 2.71 5.15
CA VAL A 21 8.91 3.16 6.55
C VAL A 21 7.62 2.91 7.34
N CYS A 22 6.46 3.28 6.78
CA CYS A 22 5.16 3.18 7.46
C CYS A 22 4.00 3.35 6.44
N SER A 23 2.75 3.23 6.89
CA SER A 23 1.59 3.59 6.07
C SER A 23 1.47 5.11 5.90
N ARG A 24 0.72 5.57 4.88
CA ARG A 24 0.48 7.01 4.69
C ARG A 24 -0.17 7.68 5.90
N ARG A 25 -1.12 6.99 6.57
CA ARG A 25 -1.79 7.51 7.77
C ARG A 25 -0.84 7.61 8.95
N GLU A 26 0.03 6.63 9.13
CA GLU A 26 1.08 6.68 10.15
C GLU A 26 2.10 7.78 9.84
N ALA A 27 2.46 7.95 8.57
CA ALA A 27 3.33 9.04 8.15
C ALA A 27 2.75 10.40 8.52
N ASP A 28 1.46 10.64 8.26
CA ASP A 28 0.78 11.88 8.63
C ASP A 28 0.85 12.13 10.14
N ARG A 29 0.66 11.09 10.97
CA ARG A 29 0.84 11.17 12.42
C ARG A 29 2.28 11.51 12.81
N TYR A 30 3.27 10.85 12.23
CA TYR A 30 4.68 11.11 12.52
C TYR A 30 5.14 12.49 12.07
N ILE A 31 4.57 13.01 10.98
CA ILE A 31 4.81 14.39 10.53
C ILE A 31 4.26 15.38 11.56
N ALA A 32 3.02 15.18 12.02
CA ALA A 32 2.42 16.02 13.06
C ALA A 32 3.19 15.98 14.40
N GLU A 33 3.81 14.85 14.72
CA GLU A 33 4.69 14.67 15.89
C GLU A 33 6.12 15.23 15.68
N GLY A 34 6.42 15.85 14.55
CA GLY A 34 7.74 16.42 14.25
C GLY A 34 8.86 15.39 14.05
N LYS A 35 8.51 14.12 13.80
CA LYS A 35 9.49 13.01 13.64
C LYS A 35 10.08 12.89 12.25
N VAL A 36 9.59 13.71 11.30
CA VAL A 36 10.02 13.71 9.89
C VAL A 36 10.60 15.07 9.53
N MET A 37 11.77 15.05 8.91
CA MET A 37 12.41 16.27 8.44
C MET A 37 12.70 16.19 6.94
N ILE A 38 12.63 17.33 6.27
CA ILE A 38 13.04 17.52 4.87
C ILE A 38 14.08 18.62 4.87
N ASP A 39 15.27 18.35 4.34
CA ASP A 39 16.38 19.29 4.24
C ASP A 39 16.73 19.97 5.58
N GLY A 40 16.67 19.20 6.67
CA GLY A 40 16.95 19.67 8.02
C GLY A 40 15.83 20.47 8.69
N LYS A 41 14.67 20.64 8.07
CA LYS A 41 13.49 21.32 8.62
C LYS A 41 12.36 20.36 8.89
N PRO A 42 11.56 20.54 9.96
CA PRO A 42 10.38 19.72 10.19
C PRO A 42 9.42 19.74 9.00
N ALA A 43 9.01 18.56 8.56
CA ALA A 43 8.01 18.43 7.53
C ALA A 43 6.62 18.83 8.04
N ALA A 44 5.82 19.45 7.18
CA ALA A 44 4.40 19.73 7.42
C ALA A 44 3.52 18.74 6.65
N LEU A 45 2.27 18.57 7.06
CA LEU A 45 1.27 17.81 6.32
C LEU A 45 1.14 18.37 4.90
N GLY A 46 1.26 17.50 3.91
CA GLY A 46 1.21 17.89 2.50
C GLY A 46 2.53 18.38 1.90
N SER A 47 3.61 18.50 2.67
CA SER A 47 4.96 18.81 2.16
C SER A 47 5.34 17.86 1.02
N ARG A 48 6.16 18.35 0.11
CA ARG A 48 6.65 17.58 -1.05
C ARG A 48 8.15 17.33 -0.95
N VAL A 49 8.53 16.16 -1.40
CA VAL A 49 9.92 15.71 -1.52
C VAL A 49 10.30 15.78 -2.99
N TYR A 50 11.39 16.45 -3.29
CA TYR A 50 11.96 16.58 -4.64
C TYR A 50 13.18 15.65 -4.79
N LEU A 51 13.74 15.59 -5.99
CA LEU A 51 14.82 14.68 -6.32
C LEU A 51 16.04 14.83 -5.36
N ASP A 52 16.38 16.06 -5.03
CA ASP A 52 17.55 16.38 -4.21
C ASP A 52 17.24 16.52 -2.73
N SER A 53 15.98 16.36 -2.33
CA SER A 53 15.57 16.50 -0.92
C SER A 53 16.14 15.39 -0.04
N LYS A 54 16.70 15.78 1.08
CA LYS A 54 17.17 14.87 2.12
C LYS A 54 16.08 14.66 3.17
N VAL A 55 15.50 13.48 3.19
CA VAL A 55 14.45 13.13 4.16
C VAL A 55 15.06 12.33 5.31
N THR A 56 14.68 12.68 6.53
CA THR A 56 15.00 11.87 7.72
C THR A 56 13.74 11.53 8.51
N PHE A 57 13.73 10.33 9.08
CA PHE A 57 12.68 9.85 9.98
C PHE A 57 13.33 9.42 11.31
N LYS A 58 12.91 10.04 12.41
CA LYS A 58 13.52 9.82 13.74
C LYS A 58 15.05 9.94 13.70
N GLY A 59 15.57 10.93 12.98
CA GLY A 59 17.00 11.19 12.81
C GLY A 59 17.75 10.27 11.86
N LYS A 60 17.09 9.25 11.28
CA LYS A 60 17.73 8.34 10.31
C LYS A 60 17.39 8.73 8.89
N PRO A 61 18.35 8.73 7.94
CA PRO A 61 18.08 8.99 6.53
C PRO A 61 17.06 8.00 5.93
N VAL A 62 16.16 8.52 5.13
CA VAL A 62 15.18 7.72 4.39
C VAL A 62 15.43 7.89 2.89
N GLY A 63 15.65 6.78 2.20
CA GLY A 63 15.76 6.70 0.75
C GLY A 63 14.64 5.82 0.16
N ILE A 64 14.38 5.97 -1.13
CA ILE A 64 13.50 5.03 -1.84
C ILE A 64 14.25 3.71 -1.92
N ALA A 65 13.86 2.76 -1.09
CA ALA A 65 14.53 1.48 -0.96
C ALA A 65 13.85 0.38 -1.79
N GLY A 66 14.69 -0.45 -2.41
CA GLY A 66 14.35 -1.81 -2.75
C GLY A 66 13.67 -2.05 -4.08
N LYS A 67 13.72 -3.30 -4.51
CA LYS A 67 12.99 -3.80 -5.68
C LYS A 67 11.49 -3.67 -5.47
N LYS A 68 10.78 -3.25 -6.52
CA LYS A 68 9.33 -3.37 -6.57
C LYS A 68 8.94 -4.84 -6.56
N VAL A 69 7.94 -5.17 -5.77
CA VAL A 69 7.44 -6.53 -5.57
C VAL A 69 5.97 -6.57 -5.95
N LEU A 70 5.60 -7.61 -6.68
CA LEU A 70 4.21 -7.99 -6.92
C LEU A 70 4.09 -9.48 -6.61
N ILE A 71 3.19 -9.81 -5.69
CA ILE A 71 2.96 -11.17 -5.21
C ILE A 71 1.55 -11.58 -5.60
N ALA A 72 1.42 -12.73 -6.25
CA ALA A 72 0.16 -13.43 -6.42
C ALA A 72 0.02 -14.44 -5.28
N PHE A 73 -0.99 -14.27 -4.44
CA PHE A 73 -1.20 -15.07 -3.25
C PHE A 73 -2.59 -15.71 -3.27
N ASN A 74 -2.65 -17.02 -3.01
CA ASN A 74 -3.90 -17.71 -2.79
C ASN A 74 -4.30 -17.58 -1.33
N LYS A 75 -5.16 -16.58 -1.04
CA LYS A 75 -5.62 -16.31 0.33
C LYS A 75 -6.48 -17.45 0.83
N PRO A 76 -6.16 -18.07 1.97
CA PRO A 76 -7.05 -19.04 2.61
C PRO A 76 -8.20 -18.35 3.33
N LYS A 77 -9.23 -19.12 3.70
CA LYS A 77 -10.29 -18.70 4.65
C LYS A 77 -9.69 -18.37 6.01
N GLY A 78 -10.34 -17.49 6.75
CA GLY A 78 -9.93 -17.08 8.09
C GLY A 78 -8.94 -15.92 8.13
N ILE A 79 -8.38 -15.50 6.99
CA ILE A 79 -7.41 -14.40 6.93
C ILE A 79 -8.09 -13.11 6.46
N VAL A 80 -7.80 -12.00 7.17
CA VAL A 80 -8.35 -10.66 6.92
C VAL A 80 -7.40 -9.86 6.03
N CYS A 81 -7.93 -9.29 4.95
CA CYS A 81 -7.17 -8.40 4.05
C CYS A 81 -6.97 -7.02 4.67
N THR A 82 -6.19 -6.94 5.74
CA THR A 82 -5.83 -5.70 6.43
C THR A 82 -4.33 -5.61 6.67
N THR A 83 -3.84 -4.37 6.80
CA THR A 83 -2.47 -4.07 7.25
C THR A 83 -2.44 -3.63 8.72
N ASP A 84 -3.55 -3.75 9.44
CA ASP A 84 -3.65 -3.41 10.85
C ASP A 84 -3.13 -4.57 11.70
N SER A 85 -1.98 -4.37 12.35
CA SER A 85 -1.34 -5.38 13.19
C SER A 85 -2.11 -5.71 14.49
N ARG A 86 -3.18 -4.97 14.80
CA ARG A 86 -4.07 -5.30 15.93
C ARG A 86 -5.00 -6.47 15.62
N ASP A 87 -5.22 -6.75 14.33
CA ASP A 87 -5.95 -7.94 13.91
C ASP A 87 -4.98 -9.13 13.84
N PRO A 88 -5.16 -10.16 14.68
CA PRO A 88 -4.22 -11.28 14.72
C PRO A 88 -4.25 -12.13 13.44
N ASP A 89 -5.33 -12.07 12.69
CA ASP A 89 -5.53 -12.84 11.46
C ASP A 89 -5.18 -12.01 10.20
N ASN A 90 -4.44 -10.92 10.34
CA ASN A 90 -4.13 -10.04 9.22
C ASN A 90 -3.22 -10.73 8.18
N ILE A 91 -3.45 -10.43 6.90
CA ILE A 91 -2.75 -11.03 5.77
C ILE A 91 -1.23 -10.73 5.76
N ILE A 92 -0.81 -9.61 6.35
CA ILE A 92 0.59 -9.19 6.33
C ILE A 92 1.43 -10.09 7.24
N ASP A 93 0.97 -10.30 8.47
CA ASP A 93 1.64 -11.19 9.43
C ASP A 93 1.57 -12.65 8.98
N TYR A 94 0.44 -13.05 8.35
CA TYR A 94 0.30 -14.39 7.81
C TYR A 94 1.34 -14.70 6.71
N ILE A 95 1.59 -13.76 5.79
CA ILE A 95 2.58 -13.94 4.70
C ILE A 95 3.99 -13.74 5.23
N ASN A 96 4.19 -12.88 6.22
CA ASN A 96 5.48 -12.55 6.84
C ASN A 96 6.58 -12.25 5.80
N PHE A 97 6.30 -11.36 4.86
CA PHE A 97 7.23 -11.00 3.80
C PHE A 97 8.30 -10.02 4.29
N PRO A 98 9.59 -10.14 3.86
CA PRO A 98 10.71 -9.38 4.44
C PRO A 98 10.67 -7.87 4.20
N VAL A 99 9.85 -7.39 3.27
CA VAL A 99 9.60 -5.96 3.05
C VAL A 99 8.13 -5.65 3.22
N ARG A 100 7.84 -4.39 3.56
CA ARG A 100 6.46 -3.94 3.73
C ARG A 100 5.69 -4.08 2.43
N ILE A 101 4.63 -4.88 2.45
CA ILE A 101 3.67 -5.06 1.37
C ILE A 101 2.25 -4.72 1.83
N TYR A 102 1.33 -4.61 0.90
CA TYR A 102 -0.10 -4.43 1.18
C TYR A 102 -0.95 -5.01 0.05
N PRO A 103 -2.16 -5.47 0.36
CA PRO A 103 -3.03 -6.09 -0.63
C PRO A 103 -3.60 -5.07 -1.63
N ILE A 104 -3.76 -5.51 -2.87
CA ILE A 104 -4.46 -4.79 -3.93
C ILE A 104 -5.90 -5.30 -3.96
N GLY A 105 -6.81 -4.51 -3.40
CA GLY A 105 -8.18 -4.96 -3.17
C GLY A 105 -8.33 -5.77 -1.89
N ARG A 106 -9.49 -6.39 -1.73
CA ARG A 106 -9.82 -7.19 -0.56
C ARG A 106 -10.70 -8.36 -0.92
N LEU A 107 -10.46 -9.47 -0.24
CA LEU A 107 -11.39 -10.60 -0.09
C LEU A 107 -11.88 -10.62 1.36
N ASP A 108 -13.10 -11.04 1.59
CA ASP A 108 -13.64 -11.19 2.95
C ASP A 108 -12.88 -12.28 3.73
N LYS A 109 -13.02 -12.27 5.05
CA LYS A 109 -12.33 -13.22 5.93
C LYS A 109 -12.58 -14.67 5.52
N ASP A 110 -13.84 -15.00 5.22
CA ASP A 110 -14.28 -16.35 4.88
C ASP A 110 -14.19 -16.66 3.37
N SER A 111 -13.77 -15.70 2.55
CA SER A 111 -13.48 -15.90 1.14
C SER A 111 -12.05 -16.40 0.95
N GLU A 112 -11.86 -17.25 -0.06
CA GLU A 112 -10.54 -17.76 -0.47
C GLU A 112 -10.29 -17.45 -1.94
N GLY A 113 -9.04 -17.43 -2.35
CA GLY A 113 -8.63 -17.26 -3.75
C GLY A 113 -7.55 -16.23 -3.97
N LEU A 114 -7.34 -15.89 -5.24
CA LEU A 114 -6.26 -15.02 -5.67
C LEU A 114 -6.44 -13.59 -5.15
N ILE A 115 -5.40 -13.10 -4.48
CA ILE A 115 -5.22 -11.68 -4.16
C ILE A 115 -3.79 -11.26 -4.53
N LEU A 116 -3.63 -10.04 -5.01
CA LEU A 116 -2.32 -9.46 -5.31
C LEU A 116 -1.87 -8.60 -4.13
N LEU A 117 -0.56 -8.66 -3.82
CA LEU A 117 0.07 -7.77 -2.85
C LEU A 117 1.29 -7.10 -3.48
N THR A 118 1.59 -5.88 -3.05
CA THR A 118 2.71 -5.11 -3.58
C THR A 118 3.28 -4.15 -2.55
N ASN A 119 4.51 -3.69 -2.80
CA ASN A 119 5.10 -2.51 -2.14
C ASN A 119 5.05 -1.26 -3.05
N ASP A 120 4.50 -1.36 -4.25
CA ASP A 120 4.41 -0.28 -5.23
C ASP A 120 2.98 0.28 -5.35
N GLY A 121 2.72 1.40 -4.69
CA GLY A 121 1.41 2.07 -4.78
C GLY A 121 1.06 2.64 -6.14
N SER A 122 2.01 2.73 -7.07
CA SER A 122 1.73 3.29 -8.40
C SER A 122 0.85 2.37 -9.25
N ILE A 123 0.97 1.05 -9.08
CA ILE A 123 0.20 0.06 -9.85
C ILE A 123 -1.22 -0.14 -9.33
N VAL A 124 -1.47 0.14 -8.04
CA VAL A 124 -2.76 -0.12 -7.38
C VAL A 124 -3.92 0.57 -8.08
N ASN A 125 -3.73 1.84 -8.42
CA ASN A 125 -4.76 2.61 -9.12
C ASN A 125 -5.04 2.11 -10.55
N GLY A 126 -4.03 1.58 -11.24
CA GLY A 126 -4.20 0.97 -12.55
C GLY A 126 -5.06 -0.29 -12.50
N ILE A 127 -4.93 -1.05 -11.40
CA ILE A 127 -5.65 -2.31 -11.22
C ILE A 127 -7.07 -2.09 -10.67
N LEU A 128 -7.26 -1.13 -9.75
CA LEU A 128 -8.51 -1.01 -8.99
C LEU A 128 -9.49 0.07 -9.49
N ARG A 129 -9.05 1.00 -10.37
CA ARG A 129 -9.94 2.09 -10.81
C ARG A 129 -11.01 1.60 -11.77
N SER A 130 -12.27 1.88 -11.45
CA SER A 130 -13.45 1.57 -12.27
C SER A 130 -13.43 2.16 -13.70
N ARG A 131 -12.68 3.25 -13.93
CA ARG A 131 -12.52 3.85 -15.26
C ARG A 131 -11.87 2.92 -16.31
N TYR A 132 -11.37 1.77 -15.90
CA TYR A 132 -10.78 0.75 -16.77
C TYR A 132 -11.76 -0.40 -17.05
N ASP A 133 -13.05 -0.22 -16.78
CA ASP A 133 -14.14 -1.18 -17.06
C ASP A 133 -13.83 -2.60 -16.58
N HIS A 134 -13.38 -2.71 -15.33
CA HIS A 134 -13.16 -4.01 -14.70
C HIS A 134 -14.51 -4.62 -14.32
N GLU A 135 -15.00 -5.53 -15.14
CA GLU A 135 -16.21 -6.29 -14.85
C GLU A 135 -16.02 -7.22 -13.66
N LYS A 136 -17.10 -7.44 -12.94
CA LYS A 136 -17.19 -8.44 -11.87
C LYS A 136 -18.17 -9.51 -12.29
N GLU A 137 -17.64 -10.69 -12.57
CA GLU A 137 -18.45 -11.86 -12.90
C GLU A 137 -18.69 -12.70 -11.65
N TYR A 138 -19.91 -13.18 -11.48
CA TYR A 138 -20.30 -14.06 -10.39
C TYR A 138 -20.98 -15.30 -10.95
N ILE A 139 -20.45 -16.48 -10.59
CA ILE A 139 -21.11 -17.76 -10.85
C ILE A 139 -21.78 -18.19 -9.55
N VAL A 140 -23.11 -18.25 -9.55
CA VAL A 140 -23.87 -18.57 -8.35
C VAL A 140 -24.59 -19.90 -8.54
N THR A 141 -24.33 -20.85 -7.64
CA THR A 141 -25.06 -22.12 -7.60
C THR A 141 -26.13 -22.05 -6.51
N VAL A 142 -27.35 -22.37 -6.87
CA VAL A 142 -28.49 -22.38 -5.96
C VAL A 142 -29.05 -23.78 -5.80
N ASN A 143 -29.72 -24.07 -4.69
CA ASN A 143 -30.29 -25.37 -4.36
C ASN A 143 -31.72 -25.57 -4.84
N ARG A 144 -32.27 -24.61 -5.59
CA ARG A 144 -33.62 -24.67 -6.15
C ARG A 144 -33.67 -23.93 -7.48
N GLU A 145 -34.68 -24.24 -8.28
CA GLU A 145 -34.92 -23.57 -9.56
C GLU A 145 -35.22 -22.08 -9.35
N ILE A 146 -34.60 -21.23 -10.19
CA ILE A 146 -34.87 -19.78 -10.17
C ILE A 146 -36.09 -19.54 -11.07
N THR A 147 -37.18 -19.08 -10.48
CA THR A 147 -38.35 -18.61 -11.20
C THR A 147 -38.19 -17.14 -11.58
N LYS A 148 -38.69 -16.77 -12.78
CA LYS A 148 -38.70 -15.37 -13.26
C LYS A 148 -39.64 -14.50 -12.47
#